data_a62b45afba901341b293cc3af5cdd9e8
#
_entry.id   a62b45afba901341b293cc3af5cdd9e8
#
_cell.length_a   1.000
_cell.length_b   1.000
_cell.length_c   1.000
_cell.angle_alpha   90.00
_cell.angle_beta   90.00
_cell.angle_gamma   90.00
#
_symmetry.space_group_name_H-M   'P 1'
#
loop_
_entity.id
_entity.type
_entity.pdbx_description
1 polymer ?
#
loop_
_entity_poly.entity_id
_entity_poly.type
_entity_poly.pdbx_seq_one_letter_code
_entity_poly.pdbx_strand_id
1 'polypeptide(L)'
;MDFFDLLTMVGGLALFLYGMDVMGDGLAKTSGGKLEQILEKLTSTPIKAVLLGAGVTAVIQSCSATTVMVVGFVNSGIMKLSQAVGIIMGANVGTTITSWILSLTGIESENFFIQLLKPSSFAPILALIGIFMMMLTKDSKKKDIASIMLGFAVLMFGMETMSEAVKPLADVPEFTNILMIFTNPILGMLAGLVLTAVIQSSSASVGILQALCATGSMSFGIALPIIMGQNIGTCVTAMISSIGAKKNAKRAALIHLYFNIIGTVLFMVAFYAINSFVHFDFLNDAATPMGIAVIHSTFNIAATLVLLPFGKVLVKLATLTIPETEDEKVEEIPDATKLLDTRFLEKPAFAVAQCKNVGIEMAKLAQRSLEYAIDSITDYDQKKVKDVFRLEDMIDHYEDELGTYLMKLSGKPLSDEDNHTVSNLFHCMGDFERISDHALNLAETAMEMQAKEETFSEKAKGELVTYGEAVKEIMDLSVEAYKSGSMALAERVEPLEEVIDDLNVKIKNHHVKRLRKGKCTIELGLSLSDILTNYERVADHCSNIAVCLIQVEEDGFETHEYLNEVKQKDNKDFQNLYQMYYNKYQIGKADK
;
A
#
# COMPACT_ATOMS: atom_id res chain seq x y z
N MET A 1 -8.96 13.87 43.45
CA MET A 1 -9.53 13.94 42.10
C MET A 1 -11.03 14.02 42.21
N ASP A 2 -11.60 15.14 41.80
CA ASP A 2 -13.05 15.26 41.72
C ASP A 2 -13.59 14.76 40.37
N PHE A 3 -14.90 14.84 40.16
CA PHE A 3 -15.52 14.43 38.91
C PHE A 3 -15.06 15.27 37.71
N PHE A 4 -14.72 16.53 37.92
CA PHE A 4 -14.26 17.43 36.86
C PHE A 4 -12.81 17.13 36.45
N ASP A 5 -11.96 16.75 37.41
CA ASP A 5 -10.59 16.29 37.12
C ASP A 5 -10.62 15.02 36.25
N LEU A 6 -11.55 14.08 36.54
CA LEU A 6 -11.76 12.89 35.72
C LEU A 6 -12.19 13.25 34.29
N LEU A 7 -13.15 14.17 34.15
CA LEU A 7 -13.57 14.66 32.82
C LEU A 7 -12.44 15.35 32.07
N THR A 8 -11.62 16.13 32.78
CA THR A 8 -10.44 16.80 32.21
C THR A 8 -9.40 15.78 31.74
N MET A 9 -9.16 14.72 32.51
CA MET A 9 -8.27 13.64 32.15
C MET A 9 -8.78 12.89 30.88
N VAL A 10 -10.07 12.55 30.83
CA VAL A 10 -10.68 11.90 29.66
C VAL A 10 -10.64 12.83 28.44
N GLY A 11 -10.89 14.12 28.62
CA GLY A 11 -10.79 15.13 27.56
C GLY A 11 -9.35 15.27 27.03
N GLY A 12 -8.38 15.31 27.95
CA GLY A 12 -6.95 15.33 27.62
C GLY A 12 -6.53 14.07 26.83
N LEU A 13 -7.00 12.90 27.26
CA LEU A 13 -6.76 11.63 26.55
C LEU A 13 -7.39 11.64 25.14
N ALA A 14 -8.61 12.15 25.00
CA ALA A 14 -9.25 12.27 23.68
C ALA A 14 -8.46 13.19 22.74
N LEU A 15 -8.01 14.36 23.21
CA LEU A 15 -7.14 15.27 22.44
C LEU A 15 -5.81 14.62 22.09
N PHE A 16 -5.19 13.92 23.04
CA PHE A 16 -3.93 13.21 22.82
C PHE A 16 -4.07 12.16 21.71
N LEU A 17 -5.10 11.31 21.78
CA LEU A 17 -5.36 10.27 20.78
C LEU A 17 -5.67 10.87 19.41
N TYR A 18 -6.50 11.91 19.37
CA TYR A 18 -6.84 12.61 18.13
C TYR A 18 -5.61 13.28 17.49
N GLY A 19 -4.80 13.97 18.31
CA GLY A 19 -3.57 14.60 17.83
C GLY A 19 -2.56 13.59 17.28
N MET A 20 -2.44 12.42 17.93
CA MET A 20 -1.60 11.32 17.47
C MET A 20 -2.09 10.76 16.13
N ASP A 21 -3.38 10.57 15.97
CA ASP A 21 -4.01 10.06 14.74
C ASP A 21 -3.80 11.04 13.58
N VAL A 22 -4.14 12.32 13.76
CA VAL A 22 -3.95 13.37 12.75
C VAL A 22 -2.49 13.52 12.34
N MET A 23 -1.56 13.49 13.30
CA MET A 23 -0.12 13.58 13.02
C MET A 23 0.34 12.34 12.23
N GLY A 24 -0.07 11.15 12.64
CA GLY A 24 0.27 9.89 12.00
C GLY A 24 -0.24 9.81 10.56
N ASP A 25 -1.48 10.23 10.33
CA ASP A 25 -2.10 10.29 8.99
C ASP A 25 -1.38 11.29 8.08
N GLY A 26 -1.05 12.48 8.61
CA GLY A 26 -0.28 13.47 7.85
C GLY A 26 1.09 12.95 7.44
N LEU A 27 1.80 12.25 8.33
CA LEU A 27 3.08 11.61 8.05
C LEU A 27 2.95 10.49 6.99
N ALA A 28 1.92 9.65 7.10
CA ALA A 28 1.64 8.58 6.14
C ALA A 28 1.35 9.15 4.75
N LYS A 29 0.48 10.17 4.63
CA LYS A 29 0.15 10.84 3.37
C LYS A 29 1.37 11.52 2.74
N THR A 30 2.18 12.22 3.55
CA THR A 30 3.41 12.87 3.06
C THR A 30 4.42 11.85 2.49
N SER A 31 4.45 10.63 3.00
CA SER A 31 5.31 9.56 2.49
C SER A 31 4.79 8.89 1.20
N GLY A 32 3.50 9.09 0.86
CA GLY A 32 2.89 8.68 -0.42
C GLY A 32 3.04 7.18 -0.73
N GLY A 33 2.89 6.31 0.26
CA GLY A 33 3.03 4.84 0.08
C GLY A 33 4.46 4.35 -0.21
N LYS A 34 5.45 5.25 -0.25
CA LYS A 34 6.85 4.88 -0.56
C LYS A 34 7.49 4.02 0.53
N LEU A 35 7.09 4.24 1.80
CA LEU A 35 7.62 3.48 2.93
C LEU A 35 7.21 2.00 2.84
N GLU A 36 5.99 1.77 2.45
CA GLU A 36 5.41 0.45 2.28
C GLU A 36 6.07 -0.30 1.10
N GLN A 37 6.29 0.40 -0.02
CA GLN A 37 7.03 -0.13 -1.17
C GLN A 37 8.50 -0.45 -0.83
N ILE A 38 9.11 0.35 0.04
CA ILE A 38 10.46 0.12 0.55
C ILE A 38 10.49 -1.13 1.44
N LEU A 39 9.46 -1.34 2.28
CA LEU A 39 9.30 -2.55 3.09
C LEU A 39 9.22 -3.82 2.23
N GLU A 40 8.50 -3.75 1.11
CA GLU A 40 8.40 -4.85 0.15
C GLU A 40 9.76 -5.22 -0.45
N LYS A 41 10.57 -4.23 -0.87
CA LYS A 41 11.78 -4.43 -1.70
C LYS A 41 13.09 -4.64 -0.92
N LEU A 42 13.26 -4.09 0.29
CA LEU A 42 14.57 -3.95 0.94
C LEU A 42 14.85 -4.91 2.11
N THR A 43 14.17 -6.03 2.21
CA THR A 43 14.29 -6.99 3.34
C THR A 43 15.33 -8.10 3.13
N SER A 44 16.39 -7.85 2.40
CA SER A 44 17.38 -8.87 1.99
C SER A 44 18.23 -9.44 3.14
N THR A 45 18.40 -8.72 4.25
CA THR A 45 19.14 -9.20 5.44
C THR A 45 18.38 -8.87 6.73
N PRO A 46 18.54 -9.67 7.81
CA PRO A 46 17.84 -9.42 9.08
C PRO A 46 18.08 -8.02 9.65
N ILE A 47 19.32 -7.53 9.60
CA ILE A 47 19.66 -6.19 10.11
C ILE A 47 18.97 -5.09 9.30
N LYS A 48 18.97 -5.19 7.96
CA LYS A 48 18.26 -4.24 7.10
C LYS A 48 16.75 -4.26 7.39
N ALA A 49 16.17 -5.44 7.60
CA ALA A 49 14.77 -5.59 7.95
C ALA A 49 14.44 -4.91 9.30
N VAL A 50 15.31 -5.04 10.32
CA VAL A 50 15.14 -4.34 11.60
C VAL A 50 15.24 -2.83 11.43
N LEU A 51 16.27 -2.33 10.74
CA LEU A 51 16.43 -0.88 10.51
C LEU A 51 15.25 -0.31 9.72
N LEU A 52 14.78 -1.05 8.75
CA LEU A 52 13.65 -0.67 7.92
C LEU A 52 12.35 -0.64 8.75
N GLY A 53 12.07 -1.69 9.52
CA GLY A 53 10.93 -1.76 10.43
C GLY A 53 10.94 -0.62 11.46
N ALA A 54 12.12 -0.31 12.02
CA ALA A 54 12.29 0.80 12.94
C ALA A 54 12.03 2.16 12.25
N GLY A 55 12.60 2.38 11.07
CA GLY A 55 12.42 3.62 10.31
C GLY A 55 10.97 3.86 9.89
N VAL A 56 10.31 2.84 9.34
CA VAL A 56 8.90 2.92 8.94
C VAL A 56 8.00 3.20 10.14
N THR A 57 8.19 2.47 11.25
CA THR A 57 7.38 2.69 12.46
C THR A 57 7.64 4.06 13.08
N ALA A 58 8.88 4.56 13.04
CA ALA A 58 9.21 5.90 13.50
C ALA A 58 8.49 7.00 12.70
N VAL A 59 8.34 6.80 11.39
CA VAL A 59 7.61 7.73 10.52
C VAL A 59 6.09 7.57 10.69
N ILE A 60 5.56 6.36 10.62
CA ILE A 60 4.11 6.09 10.75
C ILE A 60 3.62 6.33 12.19
N GLN A 61 4.51 6.34 13.19
CA GLN A 61 4.23 6.50 14.63
C GLN A 61 3.31 5.39 15.20
N SER A 62 3.22 4.24 14.51
CA SER A 62 2.35 3.11 14.90
C SER A 62 3.01 1.77 14.59
N CYS A 63 3.46 1.06 15.63
CA CYS A 63 3.96 -0.31 15.47
C CYS A 63 2.83 -1.29 15.11
N SER A 64 1.63 -1.06 15.63
CA SER A 64 0.46 -1.89 15.28
C SER A 64 0.15 -1.80 13.79
N ALA A 65 0.12 -0.60 13.21
CA ALA A 65 -0.09 -0.42 11.77
C ALA A 65 1.01 -1.10 10.95
N THR A 66 2.29 -0.91 11.31
CA THR A 66 3.42 -1.58 10.63
C THR A 66 3.30 -3.10 10.74
N THR A 67 2.94 -3.65 11.90
CA THR A 67 2.82 -5.10 12.08
C THR A 67 1.63 -5.68 11.32
N VAL A 68 0.48 -5.00 11.32
CA VAL A 68 -0.72 -5.40 10.54
C VAL A 68 -0.39 -5.42 9.04
N MET A 69 0.35 -4.43 8.56
CA MET A 69 0.83 -4.37 7.18
C MET A 69 1.77 -5.55 6.85
N VAL A 70 2.70 -5.89 7.74
CA VAL A 70 3.58 -7.06 7.58
C VAL A 70 2.77 -8.36 7.56
N VAL A 71 1.74 -8.49 8.41
CA VAL A 71 0.80 -9.62 8.37
C VAL A 71 0.09 -9.69 7.01
N GLY A 72 -0.32 -8.55 6.46
CA GLY A 72 -0.89 -8.45 5.10
C GLY A 72 0.09 -8.87 4.01
N PHE A 73 1.34 -8.39 4.05
CA PHE A 73 2.39 -8.79 3.08
C PHE A 73 2.70 -10.29 3.10
N VAL A 74 2.71 -10.89 4.29
CA VAL A 74 2.88 -12.33 4.43
C VAL A 74 1.64 -13.08 3.94
N ASN A 75 0.43 -12.53 4.14
CA ASN A 75 -0.83 -13.11 3.68
C ASN A 75 -0.95 -13.12 2.15
N SER A 76 -0.57 -12.03 1.52
CA SER A 76 -0.57 -11.88 0.06
C SER A 76 0.61 -12.57 -0.63
N GLY A 77 1.60 -13.05 0.14
CA GLY A 77 2.79 -13.70 -0.42
C GLY A 77 3.90 -12.73 -0.90
N ILE A 78 3.69 -11.42 -0.75
CA ILE A 78 4.70 -10.39 -1.07
C ILE A 78 5.97 -10.59 -0.23
N MET A 79 5.79 -11.02 1.02
CA MET A 79 6.87 -11.15 1.99
C MET A 79 6.95 -12.57 2.57
N LYS A 80 8.16 -13.12 2.64
CA LYS A 80 8.39 -14.38 3.33
C LYS A 80 8.32 -14.19 4.84
N LEU A 81 7.83 -15.22 5.56
CA LEU A 81 7.74 -15.20 7.02
C LEU A 81 9.09 -14.88 7.70
N SER A 82 10.20 -15.38 7.14
CA SER A 82 11.55 -15.10 7.66
C SER A 82 11.98 -13.63 7.56
N GLN A 83 11.46 -12.89 6.57
CA GLN A 83 11.73 -11.46 6.40
C GLN A 83 10.90 -10.63 7.39
N ALA A 84 9.66 -11.05 7.63
CA ALA A 84 8.75 -10.41 8.57
C ALA A 84 9.33 -10.31 9.99
N VAL A 85 10.10 -11.32 10.45
CA VAL A 85 10.73 -11.33 11.79
C VAL A 85 11.52 -10.05 12.06
N GLY A 86 12.42 -9.68 11.16
CA GLY A 86 13.27 -8.49 11.35
C GLY A 86 12.46 -7.19 11.39
N ILE A 87 11.46 -7.06 10.52
CA ILE A 87 10.61 -5.87 10.46
C ILE A 87 9.78 -5.73 11.75
N ILE A 88 9.20 -6.84 12.24
CA ILE A 88 8.43 -6.87 13.49
C ILE A 88 9.30 -6.44 14.69
N MET A 89 10.51 -6.97 14.78
CA MET A 89 11.48 -6.57 15.82
C MET A 89 11.82 -5.08 15.69
N GLY A 90 12.08 -4.61 14.47
CA GLY A 90 12.37 -3.20 14.18
C GLY A 90 11.21 -2.28 14.52
N ALA A 91 9.97 -2.69 14.25
CA ALA A 91 8.78 -1.90 14.58
C ALA A 91 8.67 -1.61 16.08
N ASN A 92 9.00 -2.56 16.94
CA ASN A 92 9.05 -2.33 18.38
C ASN A 92 10.13 -1.29 18.77
N VAL A 93 11.30 -1.32 18.13
CA VAL A 93 12.34 -0.29 18.33
C VAL A 93 11.85 1.07 17.84
N GLY A 94 11.22 1.15 16.66
CA GLY A 94 10.70 2.39 16.08
C GLY A 94 9.68 3.11 16.97
N THR A 95 8.82 2.36 17.67
CA THR A 95 7.84 2.91 18.61
C THR A 95 8.48 3.71 19.75
N THR A 96 9.71 3.41 20.11
CA THR A 96 10.40 4.14 21.19
C THR A 96 10.63 5.61 20.85
N ILE A 97 10.67 5.99 19.57
CA ILE A 97 10.78 7.39 19.13
C ILE A 97 9.56 8.20 19.60
N THR A 98 8.35 7.60 19.57
CA THR A 98 7.17 8.25 20.15
C THR A 98 7.33 8.53 21.63
N SER A 99 7.88 7.59 22.40
CA SER A 99 8.20 7.80 23.82
C SER A 99 9.15 9.00 24.05
N TRP A 100 10.15 9.17 23.17
CA TRP A 100 11.06 10.31 23.24
C TRP A 100 10.36 11.64 22.91
N ILE A 101 9.50 11.65 21.90
CA ILE A 101 8.70 12.84 21.55
C ILE A 101 7.84 13.24 22.76
N LEU A 102 7.15 12.28 23.36
CA LEU A 102 6.29 12.52 24.53
C LEU A 102 7.10 12.95 25.76
N SER A 103 8.31 12.45 25.92
CA SER A 103 9.17 12.78 27.07
C SER A 103 9.58 14.26 27.12
N LEU A 104 9.47 14.99 26.00
CA LEU A 104 9.73 16.43 25.95
C LEU A 104 8.80 17.23 26.88
N THR A 105 7.62 16.69 27.23
CA THR A 105 6.70 17.33 28.17
C THR A 105 7.29 17.44 29.58
N GLY A 106 8.22 16.56 29.95
CA GLY A 106 8.89 16.54 31.25
C GLY A 106 10.12 17.47 31.35
N ILE A 107 10.36 18.35 30.37
CA ILE A 107 11.47 19.29 30.42
C ILE A 107 11.15 20.39 31.44
N GLU A 108 11.95 20.44 32.53
CA GLU A 108 11.92 21.50 33.51
C GLU A 108 13.28 22.21 33.52
N SER A 109 13.31 23.50 33.22
CA SER A 109 14.54 24.32 33.24
C SER A 109 14.20 25.79 33.37
N GLU A 110 15.00 26.53 34.10
CA GLU A 110 14.94 28.00 34.19
C GLU A 110 15.61 28.71 33.01
N ASN A 111 16.36 27.98 32.19
CA ASN A 111 17.03 28.53 31.01
C ASN A 111 16.02 28.77 29.87
N PHE A 112 15.94 30.02 29.38
CA PHE A 112 15.01 30.45 28.33
C PHE A 112 15.09 29.60 27.07
N PHE A 113 16.28 29.23 26.61
CA PHE A 113 16.45 28.41 25.40
C PHE A 113 15.94 26.96 25.59
N ILE A 114 16.09 26.41 26.80
CA ILE A 114 15.58 25.07 27.11
C ILE A 114 14.07 25.13 27.32
N GLN A 115 13.54 26.19 27.94
CA GLN A 115 12.08 26.39 28.01
C GLN A 115 11.44 26.53 26.64
N LEU A 116 12.13 27.13 25.67
CA LEU A 116 11.61 27.23 24.30
C LEU A 116 11.49 25.87 23.62
N LEU A 117 12.29 24.87 24.03
CA LEU A 117 12.20 23.48 23.53
C LEU A 117 11.08 22.68 24.22
N LYS A 118 10.46 23.21 25.28
CA LYS A 118 9.32 22.58 25.92
C LYS A 118 8.10 22.61 24.97
N PRO A 119 7.36 21.51 24.78
CA PRO A 119 6.20 21.47 23.89
C PRO A 119 5.14 22.53 24.20
N SER A 120 4.87 22.84 25.47
CA SER A 120 3.93 23.89 25.85
C SER A 120 4.33 25.28 25.32
N SER A 121 5.63 25.50 25.03
CA SER A 121 6.12 26.75 24.48
C SER A 121 6.06 26.85 22.97
N PHE A 122 6.43 25.77 22.25
CA PHE A 122 6.50 25.82 20.78
C PHE A 122 5.28 25.19 20.06
N ALA A 123 4.53 24.30 20.70
CA ALA A 123 3.32 23.72 20.11
C ALA A 123 2.28 24.76 19.69
N PRO A 124 2.03 25.87 20.48
CA PRO A 124 1.13 26.93 20.01
C PRO A 124 1.62 27.63 18.75
N ILE A 125 2.95 27.78 18.58
CA ILE A 125 3.55 28.37 17.37
C ILE A 125 3.35 27.44 16.19
N LEU A 126 3.58 26.14 16.38
CA LEU A 126 3.32 25.15 15.34
C LEU A 126 1.83 25.10 14.95
N ALA A 127 0.93 25.18 15.94
CA ALA A 127 -0.51 25.25 15.68
C ALA A 127 -0.88 26.47 14.83
N LEU A 128 -0.32 27.64 15.17
CA LEU A 128 -0.57 28.88 14.43
C LEU A 128 -0.06 28.77 12.99
N ILE A 129 1.17 28.30 12.78
CA ILE A 129 1.73 28.09 11.44
C ILE A 129 0.91 27.05 10.68
N GLY A 130 0.56 25.93 11.32
CA GLY A 130 -0.23 24.85 10.72
C GLY A 130 -1.60 25.34 10.24
N ILE A 131 -2.34 26.09 11.08
CA ILE A 131 -3.67 26.58 10.68
C ILE A 131 -3.58 27.59 9.54
N PHE A 132 -2.61 28.52 9.55
CA PHE A 132 -2.41 29.44 8.43
C PHE A 132 -2.04 28.69 7.15
N MET A 133 -1.18 27.70 7.24
CA MET A 133 -0.78 26.87 6.12
C MET A 133 -1.98 26.06 5.58
N MET A 134 -2.81 25.50 6.44
CA MET A 134 -4.03 24.78 6.09
C MET A 134 -5.04 25.68 5.34
N MET A 135 -5.20 26.94 5.80
CA MET A 135 -6.19 27.86 5.24
C MET A 135 -5.73 28.55 3.95
N LEU A 136 -4.45 28.85 3.81
CA LEU A 136 -3.92 29.67 2.73
C LEU A 136 -3.38 28.87 1.54
N THR A 137 -3.08 27.58 1.71
CA THR A 137 -2.53 26.76 0.63
C THR A 137 -3.61 25.92 -0.06
N LYS A 138 -3.47 25.75 -1.37
CA LYS A 138 -4.22 24.77 -2.16
C LYS A 138 -3.42 23.47 -2.39
N ASP A 139 -2.12 23.50 -2.14
CA ASP A 139 -1.20 22.38 -2.33
C ASP A 139 -1.46 21.28 -1.28
N SER A 140 -1.80 20.08 -1.74
CA SER A 140 -2.12 18.93 -0.90
C SER A 140 -0.94 18.55 0.03
N LYS A 141 0.29 18.51 -0.48
CA LYS A 141 1.49 18.18 0.35
C LYS A 141 1.73 19.19 1.48
N LYS A 142 1.47 20.46 1.23
CA LYS A 142 1.56 21.50 2.28
C LYS A 142 0.42 21.35 3.30
N LYS A 143 -0.77 20.92 2.90
CA LYS A 143 -1.86 20.61 3.82
C LYS A 143 -1.53 19.41 4.71
N ASP A 144 -0.88 18.38 4.16
CA ASP A 144 -0.43 17.23 4.96
C ASP A 144 0.61 17.65 6.01
N ILE A 145 1.58 18.49 5.64
CA ILE A 145 2.55 19.08 6.59
C ILE A 145 1.82 19.92 7.66
N ALA A 146 0.82 20.72 7.26
CA ALA A 146 0.00 21.48 8.19
C ALA A 146 -0.73 20.56 9.18
N SER A 147 -1.28 19.44 8.71
CA SER A 147 -1.92 18.42 9.54
C SER A 147 -0.94 17.81 10.56
N ILE A 148 0.31 17.52 10.14
CA ILE A 148 1.36 17.05 11.07
C ILE A 148 1.61 18.07 12.19
N MET A 149 1.74 19.35 11.84
CA MET A 149 1.98 20.43 12.80
C MET A 149 0.81 20.61 13.78
N LEU A 150 -0.41 20.59 13.27
CA LEU A 150 -1.64 20.68 14.07
C LEU A 150 -1.82 19.44 14.95
N GLY A 151 -1.65 18.25 14.39
CA GLY A 151 -1.73 16.99 15.11
C GLY A 151 -0.72 16.93 16.28
N PHE A 152 0.53 17.33 16.03
CA PHE A 152 1.55 17.43 17.06
C PHE A 152 1.15 18.42 18.18
N ALA A 153 0.63 19.59 17.83
CA ALA A 153 0.21 20.58 18.80
C ALA A 153 -0.95 20.06 19.68
N VAL A 154 -1.98 19.48 19.06
CA VAL A 154 -3.15 18.89 19.77
C VAL A 154 -2.70 17.75 20.69
N LEU A 155 -1.81 16.88 20.20
CA LEU A 155 -1.22 15.79 21.00
C LEU A 155 -0.52 16.32 22.25
N MET A 156 0.28 17.36 22.12
CA MET A 156 1.02 17.95 23.25
C MET A 156 0.09 18.64 24.25
N PHE A 157 -0.94 19.36 23.77
CA PHE A 157 -1.99 19.91 24.63
C PHE A 157 -2.76 18.82 25.38
N GLY A 158 -3.11 17.73 24.71
CA GLY A 158 -3.75 16.58 25.33
C GLY A 158 -2.90 15.95 26.43
N MET A 159 -1.59 15.79 26.17
CA MET A 159 -0.63 15.28 27.15
C MET A 159 -0.48 16.19 28.37
N GLU A 160 -0.39 17.49 28.16
CA GLU A 160 -0.30 18.47 29.25
C GLU A 160 -1.58 18.48 30.09
N THR A 161 -2.75 18.47 29.43
CA THR A 161 -4.07 18.41 30.09
C THR A 161 -4.20 17.15 30.95
N MET A 162 -3.78 15.99 30.45
CA MET A 162 -3.75 14.74 31.24
C MET A 162 -2.83 14.86 32.45
N SER A 163 -1.61 15.38 32.24
CA SER A 163 -0.63 15.50 33.30
C SER A 163 -1.11 16.43 34.42
N GLU A 164 -1.79 17.53 34.08
CA GLU A 164 -2.36 18.46 35.06
C GLU A 164 -3.55 17.83 35.82
N ALA A 165 -4.42 17.12 35.11
CA ALA A 165 -5.58 16.48 35.72
C ALA A 165 -5.21 15.40 36.75
N VAL A 166 -4.05 14.72 36.58
CA VAL A 166 -3.61 13.66 37.51
C VAL A 166 -2.77 14.16 38.66
N LYS A 167 -2.20 15.37 38.61
CA LYS A 167 -1.37 15.94 39.70
C LYS A 167 -2.03 15.87 41.07
N PRO A 168 -3.35 16.20 41.23
CA PRO A 168 -4.01 16.14 42.55
C PRO A 168 -4.05 14.73 43.14
N LEU A 169 -3.86 13.67 42.32
CA LEU A 169 -3.83 12.29 42.81
C LEU A 169 -2.60 11.97 43.68
N ALA A 170 -1.53 12.77 43.58
CA ALA A 170 -0.34 12.61 44.41
C ALA A 170 -0.68 12.66 45.91
N ASP A 171 -1.66 13.50 46.30
CA ASP A 171 -2.06 13.74 47.67
C ASP A 171 -3.19 12.79 48.12
N VAL A 172 -3.63 11.81 47.29
CA VAL A 172 -4.71 10.86 47.59
C VAL A 172 -4.12 9.53 48.06
N PRO A 173 -4.20 9.19 49.37
CA PRO A 173 -3.61 7.96 49.93
C PRO A 173 -4.11 6.68 49.27
N GLU A 174 -5.37 6.64 48.87
CA GLU A 174 -5.99 5.48 48.17
C GLU A 174 -5.34 5.25 46.81
N PHE A 175 -5.01 6.30 46.09
CA PHE A 175 -4.33 6.21 44.80
C PHE A 175 -2.91 5.69 44.95
N THR A 176 -2.14 6.25 45.91
CA THR A 176 -0.77 5.79 46.19
C THR A 176 -0.77 4.34 46.67
N ASN A 177 -1.74 3.92 47.48
CA ASN A 177 -1.90 2.52 47.89
C ASN A 177 -2.20 1.59 46.72
N ILE A 178 -3.02 2.00 45.72
CA ILE A 178 -3.26 1.24 44.51
C ILE A 178 -1.96 1.11 43.68
N LEU A 179 -1.19 2.19 43.54
CA LEU A 179 0.11 2.14 42.86
C LEU A 179 1.09 1.16 43.53
N MET A 180 1.06 1.06 44.86
CA MET A 180 1.89 0.11 45.62
C MET A 180 1.58 -1.35 45.30
N ILE A 181 0.38 -1.69 44.82
CA ILE A 181 0.06 -3.04 44.33
C ILE A 181 0.94 -3.40 43.14
N PHE A 182 1.25 -2.44 42.29
CA PHE A 182 2.04 -2.61 41.08
C PHE A 182 3.57 -2.62 41.33
N THR A 183 4.00 -2.48 42.60
CA THR A 183 5.40 -2.80 42.97
C THR A 183 5.71 -4.29 42.80
N ASN A 184 4.67 -5.14 42.80
CA ASN A 184 4.82 -6.53 42.37
C ASN A 184 5.04 -6.56 40.84
N PRO A 185 6.20 -7.04 40.35
CA PRO A 185 6.54 -6.98 38.93
C PRO A 185 5.55 -7.69 38.01
N ILE A 186 4.93 -8.78 38.48
CA ILE A 186 3.95 -9.55 37.69
C ILE A 186 2.65 -8.74 37.57
N LEU A 187 2.18 -8.12 38.66
CA LEU A 187 0.96 -7.31 38.62
C LEU A 187 1.15 -6.04 37.82
N GLY A 188 2.30 -5.37 37.92
CA GLY A 188 2.66 -4.23 37.09
C GLY A 188 2.68 -4.58 35.60
N MET A 189 3.31 -5.71 35.25
CA MET A 189 3.32 -6.20 33.87
C MET A 189 1.92 -6.53 33.37
N LEU A 190 1.09 -7.18 34.15
CA LEU A 190 -0.31 -7.47 33.76
C LEU A 190 -1.14 -6.19 33.58
N ALA A 191 -0.93 -5.18 34.43
CA ALA A 191 -1.61 -3.89 34.29
C ALA A 191 -1.24 -3.21 32.97
N GLY A 192 0.05 -3.17 32.61
CA GLY A 192 0.52 -2.62 31.34
C GLY A 192 -0.03 -3.40 30.13
N LEU A 193 -0.06 -4.74 30.21
CA LEU A 193 -0.60 -5.61 29.19
C LEU A 193 -2.09 -5.32 28.95
N VAL A 194 -2.90 -5.33 30.01
CA VAL A 194 -4.35 -5.12 29.90
C VAL A 194 -4.64 -3.71 29.38
N LEU A 195 -3.97 -2.69 29.90
CA LEU A 195 -4.13 -1.30 29.46
C LEU A 195 -3.90 -1.17 27.95
N THR A 196 -2.77 -1.70 27.46
CA THR A 196 -2.43 -1.60 26.04
C THR A 196 -3.32 -2.48 25.15
N ALA A 197 -3.70 -3.66 25.62
CA ALA A 197 -4.61 -4.55 24.90
C ALA A 197 -6.01 -3.93 24.71
N VAL A 198 -6.51 -3.18 25.71
CA VAL A 198 -7.79 -2.48 25.63
C VAL A 198 -7.71 -1.27 24.72
N ILE A 199 -6.67 -0.42 24.88
CA ILE A 199 -6.49 0.79 24.08
C ILE A 199 -6.02 0.46 22.65
N GLN A 200 -5.37 -0.68 22.44
CA GLN A 200 -4.76 -1.14 21.17
C GLN A 200 -3.70 -0.17 20.61
N SER A 201 -3.14 0.68 21.47
CA SER A 201 -2.10 1.65 21.14
C SER A 201 -1.03 1.69 22.23
N SER A 202 0.16 1.21 21.93
CA SER A 202 1.31 1.26 22.86
C SER A 202 1.76 2.69 23.10
N SER A 203 1.75 3.55 22.07
CA SER A 203 2.10 4.95 22.20
C SER A 203 1.16 5.69 23.15
N ALA A 204 -0.15 5.42 23.06
CA ALA A 204 -1.14 5.97 23.98
C ALA A 204 -0.93 5.46 25.42
N SER A 205 -0.68 4.16 25.57
CA SER A 205 -0.44 3.55 26.88
C SER A 205 0.82 4.10 27.55
N VAL A 206 1.90 4.31 26.78
CA VAL A 206 3.13 4.96 27.28
C VAL A 206 2.87 6.42 27.62
N GLY A 207 2.08 7.15 26.82
CA GLY A 207 1.70 8.53 27.11
C GLY A 207 0.93 8.67 28.43
N ILE A 208 -0.03 7.77 28.69
CA ILE A 208 -0.74 7.71 29.98
C ILE A 208 0.26 7.47 31.14
N LEU A 209 1.19 6.52 30.96
CA LEU A 209 2.20 6.24 31.98
C LEU A 209 3.09 7.47 32.24
N GLN A 210 3.52 8.16 31.19
CA GLN A 210 4.32 9.40 31.31
C GLN A 210 3.52 10.54 31.95
N ALA A 211 2.22 10.66 31.66
CA ALA A 211 1.36 11.63 32.34
C ALA A 211 1.23 11.34 33.83
N LEU A 212 1.08 10.07 34.22
CA LEU A 212 1.04 9.66 35.62
C LEU A 212 2.35 9.96 36.38
N CYS A 213 3.49 10.05 35.70
CA CYS A 213 4.73 10.47 36.35
C CYS A 213 4.67 11.91 36.88
N ALA A 214 3.77 12.75 36.34
CA ALA A 214 3.55 14.12 36.84
C ALA A 214 3.01 14.13 38.29
N THR A 215 2.50 13.02 38.81
CA THR A 215 2.11 12.89 40.23
C THR A 215 3.31 12.85 41.18
N GLY A 216 4.52 12.50 40.66
CA GLY A 216 5.70 12.20 41.49
C GLY A 216 5.58 10.94 42.35
N SER A 217 4.42 10.30 42.41
CA SER A 217 4.16 9.11 43.23
C SER A 217 4.55 7.80 42.55
N MET A 218 4.84 7.81 41.25
CA MET A 218 5.23 6.64 40.48
C MET A 218 6.75 6.48 40.51
N SER A 219 7.25 5.39 41.09
CA SER A 219 8.68 5.05 41.05
C SER A 219 9.05 4.28 39.79
N PHE A 220 10.36 4.25 39.45
CA PHE A 220 10.87 3.40 38.37
C PHE A 220 10.60 1.91 38.61
N GLY A 221 10.57 1.47 39.89
CA GLY A 221 10.22 0.10 40.25
C GLY A 221 8.80 -0.29 39.85
N ILE A 222 7.86 0.66 39.83
CA ILE A 222 6.48 0.46 39.36
C ILE A 222 6.42 0.60 37.83
N ALA A 223 7.06 1.61 37.26
CA ALA A 223 6.96 1.93 35.84
C ALA A 223 7.59 0.86 34.94
N LEU A 224 8.74 0.28 35.34
CA LEU A 224 9.49 -0.69 34.55
C LEU A 224 8.67 -1.92 34.16
N PRO A 225 8.04 -2.67 35.10
CA PRO A 225 7.22 -3.85 34.71
C PRO A 225 5.97 -3.47 33.90
N ILE A 226 5.39 -2.28 34.14
CA ILE A 226 4.26 -1.80 33.33
C ILE A 226 4.69 -1.61 31.86
N ILE A 227 5.86 -1.00 31.60
CA ILE A 227 6.39 -0.84 30.23
C ILE A 227 6.56 -2.20 29.54
N MET A 228 7.09 -3.19 30.28
CA MET A 228 7.26 -4.55 29.75
C MET A 228 5.90 -5.16 29.33
N GLY A 229 4.89 -4.98 30.17
CA GLY A 229 3.51 -5.43 29.87
C GLY A 229 2.90 -4.72 28.68
N GLN A 230 3.12 -3.43 28.53
CA GLN A 230 2.62 -2.64 27.40
C GLN A 230 3.09 -3.20 26.05
N ASN A 231 4.34 -3.66 25.96
CA ASN A 231 4.86 -4.27 24.75
C ASN A 231 4.14 -5.60 24.39
N ILE A 232 3.79 -6.43 25.38
CA ILE A 232 3.02 -7.65 25.14
C ILE A 232 1.59 -7.27 24.70
N GLY A 233 0.96 -6.28 25.33
CA GLY A 233 -0.38 -5.82 25.00
C GLY A 233 -0.53 -5.34 23.55
N THR A 234 0.52 -4.78 22.97
CA THR A 234 0.57 -4.35 21.56
C THR A 234 0.31 -5.49 20.58
N CYS A 235 0.65 -6.72 20.94
CA CYS A 235 0.48 -7.88 20.05
C CYS A 235 -0.98 -8.23 19.77
N VAL A 236 -1.91 -7.79 20.61
CA VAL A 236 -3.36 -8.08 20.48
C VAL A 236 -3.89 -7.57 19.13
N THR A 237 -3.47 -6.39 18.69
CA THR A 237 -3.88 -5.83 17.39
C THR A 237 -3.46 -6.72 16.22
N ALA A 238 -2.21 -7.19 16.21
CA ALA A 238 -1.71 -8.09 15.18
C ALA A 238 -2.43 -9.45 15.20
N MET A 239 -2.75 -9.96 16.40
CA MET A 239 -3.50 -11.21 16.56
C MET A 239 -4.91 -11.08 16.01
N ILE A 240 -5.62 -9.99 16.33
CA ILE A 240 -6.97 -9.71 15.79
C ILE A 240 -6.92 -9.59 14.28
N SER A 241 -5.97 -8.84 13.71
CA SER A 241 -5.83 -8.65 12.27
C SER A 241 -5.52 -9.94 11.52
N SER A 242 -4.97 -10.95 12.19
CA SER A 242 -4.69 -12.25 11.60
C SER A 242 -5.88 -13.21 11.54
N ILE A 243 -7.02 -12.85 12.16
CA ILE A 243 -8.25 -13.65 12.10
C ILE A 243 -8.74 -13.71 10.65
N GLY A 244 -9.06 -14.91 10.16
CA GLY A 244 -9.44 -15.13 8.75
C GLY A 244 -8.26 -15.19 7.76
N ALA A 245 -7.04 -14.84 8.17
CA ALA A 245 -5.87 -14.88 7.30
C ALA A 245 -5.33 -16.30 7.06
N LYS A 246 -4.49 -16.45 6.03
CA LYS A 246 -3.72 -17.67 5.74
C LYS A 246 -2.76 -17.99 6.90
N LYS A 247 -2.29 -19.23 6.96
CA LYS A 247 -1.45 -19.72 8.06
C LYS A 247 -0.17 -18.91 8.28
N ASN A 248 0.52 -18.51 7.20
CA ASN A 248 1.75 -17.73 7.32
C ASN A 248 1.52 -16.34 7.92
N ALA A 249 0.40 -15.70 7.63
CA ALA A 249 0.00 -14.44 8.25
C ALA A 249 -0.29 -14.59 9.75
N LYS A 250 -0.98 -15.67 10.15
CA LYS A 250 -1.20 -16.01 11.55
C LYS A 250 0.14 -16.32 12.27
N ARG A 251 1.06 -17.00 11.59
CA ARG A 251 2.43 -17.24 12.11
C ARG A 251 3.19 -15.93 12.31
N ALA A 252 3.03 -14.94 11.41
CA ALA A 252 3.65 -13.62 11.58
C ALA A 252 3.13 -12.89 12.83
N ALA A 253 1.83 -12.93 13.09
CA ALA A 253 1.24 -12.37 14.31
C ALA A 253 1.73 -13.11 15.57
N LEU A 254 1.88 -14.45 15.53
CA LEU A 254 2.45 -15.24 16.61
C LEU A 254 3.93 -14.93 16.85
N ILE A 255 4.71 -14.65 15.81
CA ILE A 255 6.11 -14.22 15.95
C ILE A 255 6.19 -12.91 16.74
N HIS A 256 5.30 -11.95 16.47
CA HIS A 256 5.22 -10.71 17.24
C HIS A 256 4.93 -10.99 18.73
N LEU A 257 3.97 -11.87 19.00
CA LEU A 257 3.63 -12.27 20.36
C LEU A 257 4.80 -12.98 21.06
N TYR A 258 5.43 -13.94 20.41
CA TYR A 258 6.57 -14.67 20.98
C TYR A 258 7.77 -13.77 21.23
N PHE A 259 8.08 -12.86 20.31
CA PHE A 259 9.15 -11.90 20.50
C PHE A 259 8.93 -11.07 21.77
N ASN A 260 7.72 -10.52 21.95
CA ASN A 260 7.43 -9.67 23.10
C ASN A 260 7.35 -10.49 24.42
N ILE A 261 6.76 -11.68 24.42
CA ILE A 261 6.70 -12.54 25.62
C ILE A 261 8.10 -13.00 26.03
N ILE A 262 8.86 -13.58 25.08
CA ILE A 262 10.21 -14.11 25.37
C ILE A 262 11.14 -12.96 25.77
N GLY A 263 11.09 -11.82 25.05
CA GLY A 263 11.88 -10.63 25.37
C GLY A 263 11.56 -10.10 26.77
N THR A 264 10.27 -9.99 27.11
CA THR A 264 9.84 -9.55 28.44
C THR A 264 10.30 -10.49 29.54
N VAL A 265 10.09 -11.80 29.38
CA VAL A 265 10.50 -12.80 30.39
C VAL A 265 12.01 -12.79 30.57
N LEU A 266 12.79 -12.80 29.49
CA LEU A 266 14.25 -12.75 29.56
C LEU A 266 14.75 -11.48 30.26
N PHE A 267 14.19 -10.31 29.86
CA PHE A 267 14.60 -9.03 30.44
C PHE A 267 14.22 -8.93 31.92
N MET A 268 13.00 -9.32 32.28
CA MET A 268 12.52 -9.29 33.67
C MET A 268 13.38 -10.22 34.56
N VAL A 269 13.61 -11.46 34.12
CA VAL A 269 14.43 -12.41 34.88
C VAL A 269 15.85 -11.89 35.02
N ALA A 270 16.49 -11.45 33.94
CA ALA A 270 17.85 -10.91 33.98
C ALA A 270 17.94 -9.66 34.85
N PHE A 271 17.01 -8.71 34.67
CA PHE A 271 17.02 -7.44 35.41
C PHE A 271 16.84 -7.67 36.92
N TYR A 272 15.84 -8.44 37.35
CA TYR A 272 15.60 -8.68 38.76
C TYR A 272 16.66 -9.61 39.41
N ALA A 273 17.23 -10.54 38.62
CA ALA A 273 18.37 -11.30 39.09
C ALA A 273 19.59 -10.41 39.34
N ILE A 274 19.92 -9.51 38.44
CA ILE A 274 21.01 -8.55 38.65
C ILE A 274 20.67 -7.61 39.82
N ASN A 275 19.44 -7.12 39.91
CA ASN A 275 19.00 -6.24 40.99
C ASN A 275 19.12 -6.88 42.37
N SER A 276 18.97 -8.23 42.48
CA SER A 276 19.13 -8.92 43.76
C SER A 276 20.57 -8.90 44.31
N PHE A 277 21.55 -8.66 43.42
CA PHE A 277 22.98 -8.50 43.81
C PHE A 277 23.41 -7.05 43.88
N VAL A 278 22.97 -6.21 42.93
CA VAL A 278 23.46 -4.84 42.78
C VAL A 278 22.61 -3.84 43.57
N HIS A 279 21.36 -4.16 43.85
CA HIS A 279 20.38 -3.29 44.56
C HIS A 279 20.32 -1.90 43.94
N PHE A 280 19.73 -1.79 42.74
CA PHE A 280 19.62 -0.54 42.01
C PHE A 280 18.78 0.50 42.77
N ASP A 281 19.42 1.55 43.30
CA ASP A 281 18.79 2.63 44.09
C ASP A 281 17.74 3.39 43.25
N PHE A 282 17.98 3.57 41.95
CA PHE A 282 17.09 4.33 41.07
C PHE A 282 15.68 3.76 40.99
N LEU A 283 15.45 2.48 41.33
CA LEU A 283 14.12 1.88 41.35
C LEU A 283 13.18 2.57 42.35
N ASN A 284 13.72 3.17 43.38
CA ASN A 284 12.98 3.91 44.40
C ASN A 284 12.76 5.39 44.02
N ASP A 285 13.48 5.88 43.00
CA ASP A 285 13.34 7.27 42.56
C ASP A 285 12.03 7.47 41.81
N ALA A 286 11.49 8.68 41.83
CA ALA A 286 10.31 9.06 41.05
C ALA A 286 10.60 8.91 39.54
N ALA A 287 9.75 8.19 38.86
CA ALA A 287 9.87 8.01 37.42
C ALA A 287 9.60 9.32 36.67
N THR A 288 10.42 9.59 35.68
CA THR A 288 10.29 10.79 34.83
C THR A 288 9.89 10.37 33.41
N PRO A 289 9.21 11.22 32.62
CA PRO A 289 8.89 10.94 31.23
C PRO A 289 10.12 10.54 30.41
N MET A 290 11.26 11.20 30.62
CA MET A 290 12.53 10.84 29.96
C MET A 290 13.03 9.46 30.41
N GLY A 291 12.98 9.16 31.72
CA GLY A 291 13.38 7.87 32.25
C GLY A 291 12.53 6.71 31.67
N ILE A 292 11.24 6.93 31.49
CA ILE A 292 10.36 5.98 30.80
C ILE A 292 10.82 5.75 29.36
N ALA A 293 11.14 6.82 28.61
CA ALA A 293 11.62 6.69 27.23
C ALA A 293 12.95 5.94 27.17
N VAL A 294 13.86 6.17 28.12
CA VAL A 294 15.13 5.42 28.23
C VAL A 294 14.89 3.94 28.50
N ILE A 295 14.05 3.60 29.48
CA ILE A 295 13.72 2.20 29.81
C ILE A 295 13.07 1.51 28.60
N HIS A 296 12.09 2.14 27.98
CA HIS A 296 11.38 1.64 26.82
C HIS A 296 12.34 1.35 25.63
N SER A 297 13.26 2.30 25.35
CA SER A 297 14.26 2.12 24.30
C SER A 297 15.28 1.02 24.65
N THR A 298 15.80 1.03 25.87
CA THR A 298 16.78 0.03 26.32
C THR A 298 16.20 -1.38 26.22
N PHE A 299 14.97 -1.55 26.66
CA PHE A 299 14.28 -2.85 26.57
C PHE A 299 14.13 -3.29 25.11
N ASN A 300 13.54 -2.46 24.24
CA ASN A 300 13.26 -2.87 22.86
C ASN A 300 14.52 -3.12 22.05
N ILE A 301 15.57 -2.31 22.26
CA ILE A 301 16.87 -2.50 21.61
C ILE A 301 17.55 -3.77 22.13
N ALA A 302 17.58 -3.98 23.45
CA ALA A 302 18.18 -5.17 24.05
C ALA A 302 17.47 -6.46 23.63
N ALA A 303 16.12 -6.47 23.68
CA ALA A 303 15.32 -7.60 23.22
C ALA A 303 15.59 -7.91 21.75
N THR A 304 15.66 -6.88 20.89
CA THR A 304 15.97 -7.05 19.47
C THR A 304 17.38 -7.61 19.27
N LEU A 305 18.40 -7.06 19.91
CA LEU A 305 19.78 -7.54 19.79
C LEU A 305 19.94 -8.99 20.24
N VAL A 306 19.29 -9.37 21.36
CA VAL A 306 19.35 -10.73 21.90
C VAL A 306 18.59 -11.72 21.03
N LEU A 307 17.39 -11.37 20.55
CA LEU A 307 16.51 -12.30 19.84
C LEU A 307 16.70 -12.33 18.31
N LEU A 308 17.33 -11.31 17.72
CA LEU A 308 17.59 -11.27 16.27
C LEU A 308 18.36 -12.50 15.73
N PRO A 309 19.43 -12.98 16.39
CA PRO A 309 20.11 -14.21 15.95
C PRO A 309 19.21 -15.45 16.01
N PHE A 310 18.18 -15.43 16.85
CA PHE A 310 17.23 -16.53 17.05
C PHE A 310 15.95 -16.38 16.21
N GLY A 311 15.94 -15.51 15.20
CA GLY A 311 14.77 -15.31 14.33
C GLY A 311 14.23 -16.60 13.72
N LYS A 312 15.11 -17.53 13.31
CA LYS A 312 14.71 -18.86 12.83
C LYS A 312 14.01 -19.72 13.90
N VAL A 313 14.34 -19.53 15.18
CA VAL A 313 13.68 -20.23 16.29
C VAL A 313 12.26 -19.70 16.47
N LEU A 314 12.05 -18.38 16.38
CA LEU A 314 10.72 -17.77 16.43
C LEU A 314 9.82 -18.26 15.29
N VAL A 315 10.37 -18.35 14.06
CA VAL A 315 9.67 -18.94 12.93
C VAL A 315 9.29 -20.40 13.23
N LYS A 316 10.23 -21.20 13.73
CA LYS A 316 9.98 -22.60 14.07
C LYS A 316 8.91 -22.74 15.15
N LEU A 317 8.93 -21.91 16.20
CA LEU A 317 7.90 -21.90 17.24
C LEU A 317 6.51 -21.58 16.65
N ALA A 318 6.41 -20.56 15.79
CA ALA A 318 5.18 -20.21 15.14
C ALA A 318 4.67 -21.32 14.20
N THR A 319 5.56 -21.99 13.48
CA THR A 319 5.22 -23.15 12.62
C THR A 319 4.80 -24.38 13.42
N LEU A 320 5.40 -24.61 14.59
CA LEU A 320 4.96 -25.68 15.50
C LEU A 320 3.56 -25.42 16.06
N THR A 321 3.22 -24.16 16.34
CA THR A 321 1.89 -23.78 16.85
C THR A 321 0.83 -23.85 15.75
N ILE A 322 1.17 -23.45 14.52
CA ILE A 322 0.32 -23.54 13.34
C ILE A 322 1.06 -24.39 12.29
N PRO A 323 0.81 -25.73 12.23
CA PRO A 323 1.53 -26.64 11.32
C PRO A 323 1.27 -26.35 9.84
N GLU A 324 2.26 -26.67 8.98
CA GLU A 324 2.11 -26.65 7.52
C GLU A 324 1.15 -27.74 7.05
N THR A 325 0.42 -27.46 5.96
CA THR A 325 -0.40 -28.44 5.23
C THR A 325 0.21 -28.73 3.87
N GLU A 326 -0.17 -29.86 3.27
CA GLU A 326 0.34 -30.26 1.94
C GLU A 326 -0.08 -29.27 0.84
N ASP A 327 -1.22 -28.60 0.98
CA ASP A 327 -1.73 -27.59 0.04
C ASP A 327 -0.82 -26.33 -0.05
N GLU A 328 0.04 -26.07 0.95
CA GLU A 328 1.00 -24.95 0.91
C GLU A 328 2.21 -25.21 0.00
N LYS A 329 2.35 -26.41 -0.56
CA LYS A 329 3.47 -26.80 -1.42
C LYS A 329 3.21 -26.69 -2.91
N VAL A 330 1.97 -26.38 -3.31
CA VAL A 330 1.61 -26.19 -4.71
C VAL A 330 1.98 -24.75 -5.09
N GLU A 331 2.97 -24.58 -5.95
CA GLU A 331 3.24 -23.32 -6.64
C GLU A 331 2.10 -23.05 -7.63
N GLU A 332 1.08 -22.33 -7.22
CA GLU A 332 0.11 -21.74 -8.12
C GLU A 332 0.78 -20.64 -8.95
N ILE A 333 0.28 -20.46 -10.19
CA ILE A 333 0.63 -19.31 -11.04
C ILE A 333 0.48 -18.02 -10.19
N PRO A 334 1.43 -17.08 -10.26
CA PRO A 334 1.35 -15.84 -9.49
C PRO A 334 0.05 -15.09 -9.82
N ASP A 335 -0.89 -15.15 -8.93
CA ASP A 335 -2.15 -14.44 -9.01
C ASP A 335 -1.97 -13.10 -8.27
N ALA A 336 -1.90 -12.00 -9.04
CA ALA A 336 -1.65 -10.68 -8.49
C ALA A 336 -2.85 -10.13 -7.71
N THR A 337 -4.06 -10.68 -7.84
CA THR A 337 -5.20 -10.27 -7.01
C THR A 337 -4.96 -10.53 -5.52
N LYS A 338 -4.05 -11.45 -5.20
CA LYS A 338 -3.57 -11.67 -3.82
C LYS A 338 -2.94 -10.43 -3.18
N LEU A 339 -2.55 -9.43 -3.97
CA LEU A 339 -2.08 -8.12 -3.50
C LEU A 339 -3.21 -7.25 -2.94
N LEU A 340 -4.47 -7.54 -3.27
CA LEU A 340 -5.66 -6.79 -2.85
C LEU A 340 -6.15 -7.23 -1.45
N ASP A 341 -5.27 -7.23 -0.46
CA ASP A 341 -5.61 -7.60 0.91
C ASP A 341 -6.38 -6.46 1.60
N THR A 342 -7.54 -6.77 2.19
CA THR A 342 -8.41 -5.79 2.86
C THR A 342 -7.75 -5.07 4.04
N ARG A 343 -6.68 -5.63 4.62
CA ARG A 343 -5.88 -4.99 5.68
C ARG A 343 -5.15 -3.75 5.19
N PHE A 344 -4.84 -3.68 3.89
CA PHE A 344 -4.20 -2.51 3.29
C PHE A 344 -5.15 -1.32 3.17
N LEU A 345 -6.48 -1.53 3.24
CA LEU A 345 -7.47 -0.44 3.28
C LEU A 345 -7.30 0.49 4.49
N GLU A 346 -6.62 0.05 5.55
CA GLU A 346 -6.22 0.91 6.68
C GLU A 346 -5.06 1.86 6.31
N LYS A 347 -4.39 1.64 5.17
CA LYS A 347 -3.34 2.50 4.60
C LYS A 347 -3.64 2.78 3.13
N PRO A 348 -4.57 3.73 2.86
CA PRO A 348 -5.15 3.92 1.53
C PRO A 348 -4.12 4.17 0.42
N ALA A 349 -3.10 5.00 0.66
CA ALA A 349 -2.05 5.27 -0.33
C ALA A 349 -1.28 4.00 -0.75
N PHE A 350 -1.03 3.08 0.19
CA PHE A 350 -0.42 1.78 -0.14
C PHE A 350 -1.40 0.88 -0.91
N ALA A 351 -2.67 0.84 -0.50
CA ALA A 351 -3.71 0.08 -1.19
C ALA A 351 -3.86 0.53 -2.66
N VAL A 352 -3.83 1.85 -2.94
CA VAL A 352 -3.81 2.42 -4.29
C VAL A 352 -2.61 1.92 -5.09
N ALA A 353 -1.41 1.92 -4.48
CA ALA A 353 -0.21 1.41 -5.15
C ALA A 353 -0.33 -0.08 -5.50
N GLN A 354 -0.94 -0.91 -4.64
CA GLN A 354 -1.19 -2.33 -4.95
C GLN A 354 -2.24 -2.49 -6.06
N CYS A 355 -3.32 -1.71 -6.05
CA CYS A 355 -4.29 -1.68 -7.15
C CYS A 355 -3.61 -1.35 -8.48
N LYS A 356 -2.70 -0.37 -8.50
CA LYS A 356 -1.91 -0.03 -9.69
C LYS A 356 -1.05 -1.22 -10.16
N ASN A 357 -0.40 -1.93 -9.24
CA ASN A 357 0.39 -3.12 -9.59
C ASN A 357 -0.49 -4.23 -10.21
N VAL A 358 -1.69 -4.47 -9.66
CA VAL A 358 -2.65 -5.44 -10.19
C VAL A 358 -3.13 -5.02 -11.58
N GLY A 359 -3.48 -3.73 -11.77
CA GLY A 359 -3.86 -3.19 -13.08
C GLY A 359 -2.76 -3.32 -14.13
N ILE A 360 -1.49 -3.13 -13.75
CA ILE A 360 -0.34 -3.34 -14.65
C ILE A 360 -0.21 -4.83 -15.05
N GLU A 361 -0.41 -5.76 -14.12
CA GLU A 361 -0.38 -7.20 -14.46
C GLU A 361 -1.57 -7.58 -15.35
N MET A 362 -2.78 -7.05 -15.10
CA MET A 362 -3.94 -7.20 -15.97
C MET A 362 -3.65 -6.72 -17.40
N ALA A 363 -3.06 -5.53 -17.54
CA ALA A 363 -2.66 -4.96 -18.84
C ALA A 363 -1.68 -5.88 -19.60
N LYS A 364 -0.69 -6.46 -18.90
CA LYS A 364 0.27 -7.41 -19.51
C LYS A 364 -0.39 -8.73 -19.92
N LEU A 365 -1.38 -9.18 -19.16
CA LEU A 365 -2.13 -10.39 -19.52
C LEU A 365 -2.97 -10.13 -20.77
N ALA A 366 -3.66 -8.99 -20.88
CA ALA A 366 -4.41 -8.57 -22.05
C ALA A 366 -3.50 -8.41 -23.29
N GLN A 367 -2.34 -7.78 -23.14
CA GLN A 367 -1.32 -7.69 -24.20
C GLN A 367 -0.91 -9.06 -24.72
N ARG A 368 -0.58 -9.99 -23.80
CA ARG A 368 -0.18 -11.35 -24.19
C ARG A 368 -1.32 -12.13 -24.86
N SER A 369 -2.55 -11.98 -24.35
CA SER A 369 -3.74 -12.61 -24.95
C SER A 369 -3.92 -12.15 -26.39
N LEU A 370 -3.83 -10.84 -26.62
CA LEU A 370 -3.93 -10.23 -27.95
C LEU A 370 -2.82 -10.71 -28.90
N GLU A 371 -1.55 -10.74 -28.46
CA GLU A 371 -0.43 -11.23 -29.26
C GLU A 371 -0.66 -12.67 -29.72
N TYR A 372 -1.09 -13.55 -28.81
CA TYR A 372 -1.38 -14.95 -29.15
C TYR A 372 -2.54 -15.10 -30.12
N ALA A 373 -3.59 -14.30 -29.96
CA ALA A 373 -4.75 -14.29 -30.85
C ALA A 373 -4.37 -13.81 -32.26
N ILE A 374 -3.64 -12.69 -32.38
CA ILE A 374 -3.17 -12.14 -33.67
C ILE A 374 -2.29 -13.14 -34.40
N ASP A 375 -1.33 -13.76 -33.71
CA ASP A 375 -0.44 -14.77 -34.31
C ASP A 375 -1.24 -15.94 -34.86
N SER A 376 -2.28 -16.39 -34.12
CA SER A 376 -3.10 -17.56 -34.47
C SER A 376 -3.99 -17.35 -35.72
N ILE A 377 -4.25 -16.10 -36.14
CA ILE A 377 -4.98 -15.78 -37.37
C ILE A 377 -4.20 -16.20 -38.62
N THR A 378 -2.88 -16.01 -38.63
CA THR A 378 -2.03 -16.27 -39.79
C THR A 378 -1.28 -17.58 -39.70
N ASP A 379 -0.98 -18.06 -38.50
CA ASP A 379 -0.31 -19.32 -38.19
C ASP A 379 -0.97 -19.95 -36.95
N TYR A 380 -1.96 -20.83 -37.21
CA TYR A 380 -2.80 -21.43 -36.16
C TYR A 380 -1.99 -22.30 -35.21
N ASP A 381 -1.99 -21.94 -33.93
CA ASP A 381 -1.41 -22.72 -32.85
C ASP A 381 -2.46 -23.03 -31.78
N GLN A 382 -2.86 -24.30 -31.68
CA GLN A 382 -3.84 -24.78 -30.72
C GLN A 382 -3.45 -24.47 -29.24
N LYS A 383 -2.15 -24.41 -28.93
CA LYS A 383 -1.69 -24.11 -27.59
C LYS A 383 -1.89 -22.62 -27.28
N LYS A 384 -1.51 -21.73 -28.21
CA LYS A 384 -1.73 -20.28 -28.06
C LYS A 384 -3.22 -19.98 -27.91
N VAL A 385 -4.06 -20.58 -28.73
CA VAL A 385 -5.52 -20.42 -28.65
C VAL A 385 -6.05 -20.83 -27.27
N LYS A 386 -5.65 -21.99 -26.73
CA LYS A 386 -6.04 -22.41 -25.37
C LYS A 386 -5.52 -21.46 -24.30
N ASP A 387 -4.34 -20.91 -24.48
CA ASP A 387 -3.80 -19.92 -23.56
C ASP A 387 -4.59 -18.60 -23.61
N VAL A 388 -5.14 -18.18 -24.76
CA VAL A 388 -6.05 -17.01 -24.87
C VAL A 388 -7.27 -17.19 -23.99
N PHE A 389 -8.00 -18.35 -24.11
CA PHE A 389 -9.17 -18.63 -23.25
C PHE A 389 -8.83 -18.55 -21.76
N ARG A 390 -7.69 -19.14 -21.36
CA ARG A 390 -7.27 -19.10 -19.96
C ARG A 390 -6.89 -17.70 -19.49
N LEU A 391 -6.31 -16.88 -20.36
CA LEU A 391 -5.91 -15.51 -20.04
C LEU A 391 -7.13 -14.61 -19.88
N GLU A 392 -8.16 -14.82 -20.69
CA GLU A 392 -9.43 -14.09 -20.57
C GLU A 392 -10.12 -14.42 -19.24
N ASP A 393 -10.33 -15.70 -18.89
CA ASP A 393 -10.85 -16.12 -17.58
C ASP A 393 -10.09 -15.45 -16.41
N MET A 394 -8.76 -15.28 -16.55
CA MET A 394 -7.94 -14.61 -15.55
C MET A 394 -8.16 -13.10 -15.51
N ILE A 395 -8.33 -12.46 -16.66
CA ILE A 395 -8.50 -11.01 -16.77
C ILE A 395 -9.85 -10.60 -16.21
N ASP A 396 -10.92 -11.37 -16.50
CA ASP A 396 -12.24 -11.19 -15.87
C ASP A 396 -12.16 -11.26 -14.34
N HIS A 397 -11.47 -12.28 -13.84
CA HIS A 397 -11.26 -12.39 -12.39
C HIS A 397 -10.49 -11.19 -11.82
N TYR A 398 -9.52 -10.65 -12.56
CA TYR A 398 -8.79 -9.43 -12.15
C TYR A 398 -9.69 -8.20 -12.13
N GLU A 399 -10.58 -8.05 -13.13
CA GLU A 399 -11.54 -6.94 -13.17
C GLU A 399 -12.47 -6.96 -11.96
N ASP A 400 -13.11 -8.11 -11.69
CA ASP A 400 -14.04 -8.29 -10.58
C ASP A 400 -13.40 -7.99 -9.21
N GLU A 401 -12.23 -8.57 -8.94
CA GLU A 401 -11.52 -8.39 -7.67
C GLU A 401 -11.01 -6.97 -7.50
N LEU A 402 -10.39 -6.40 -8.55
CA LEU A 402 -9.88 -5.04 -8.53
C LEU A 402 -11.02 -4.02 -8.39
N GLY A 403 -12.11 -4.18 -9.16
CA GLY A 403 -13.27 -3.30 -9.09
C GLY A 403 -13.93 -3.33 -7.71
N THR A 404 -14.13 -4.53 -7.14
CA THR A 404 -14.66 -4.69 -5.78
C THR A 404 -13.75 -4.04 -4.72
N TYR A 405 -12.44 -4.16 -4.88
CA TYR A 405 -11.48 -3.56 -3.95
C TYR A 405 -11.43 -2.03 -4.08
N LEU A 406 -11.42 -1.50 -5.30
CA LEU A 406 -11.45 -0.06 -5.58
C LEU A 406 -12.71 0.62 -5.01
N MET A 407 -13.88 -0.04 -5.09
CA MET A 407 -15.12 0.47 -4.45
C MET A 407 -14.98 0.61 -2.93
N LYS A 408 -14.31 -0.34 -2.27
CA LYS A 408 -14.04 -0.23 -0.83
C LYS A 408 -13.03 0.86 -0.51
N LEU A 409 -12.05 1.04 -1.39
CA LEU A 409 -10.97 2.02 -1.25
C LEU A 409 -11.47 3.46 -1.48
N SER A 410 -12.39 3.69 -2.42
CA SER A 410 -12.98 5.01 -2.67
C SER A 410 -13.78 5.58 -1.49
N GLY A 411 -14.20 4.72 -0.54
CA GLY A 411 -14.81 5.13 0.73
C GLY A 411 -13.81 5.57 1.80
N LYS A 412 -12.50 5.53 1.53
CA LYS A 412 -11.44 5.94 2.46
C LYS A 412 -10.94 7.35 2.13
N PRO A 413 -10.34 8.06 3.11
CA PRO A 413 -9.74 9.37 2.84
C PRO A 413 -8.49 9.21 1.96
N LEU A 414 -8.58 9.58 0.71
CA LEU A 414 -7.51 9.56 -0.29
C LEU A 414 -6.91 10.96 -0.48
N SER A 415 -5.65 11.03 -0.90
CA SER A 415 -5.07 12.26 -1.44
C SER A 415 -5.63 12.55 -2.84
N ASP A 416 -5.48 13.79 -3.34
CA ASP A 416 -5.91 14.13 -4.70
C ASP A 416 -5.19 13.24 -5.74
N GLU A 417 -3.87 13.00 -5.57
CA GLU A 417 -3.07 12.12 -6.43
C GLU A 417 -3.57 10.66 -6.40
N ASP A 418 -3.96 10.16 -5.21
CA ASP A 418 -4.53 8.81 -5.09
C ASP A 418 -5.94 8.71 -5.70
N ASN A 419 -6.77 9.75 -5.55
CA ASN A 419 -8.09 9.83 -6.19
C ASN A 419 -7.97 9.78 -7.72
N HIS A 420 -7.04 10.53 -8.30
CA HIS A 420 -6.74 10.48 -9.72
C HIS A 420 -6.30 9.08 -10.17
N THR A 421 -5.42 8.43 -9.39
CA THR A 421 -4.98 7.07 -9.67
C THR A 421 -6.13 6.06 -9.62
N VAL A 422 -7.01 6.15 -8.63
CA VAL A 422 -8.20 5.30 -8.51
C VAL A 422 -9.16 5.50 -9.67
N SER A 423 -9.39 6.75 -10.10
CA SER A 423 -10.22 7.07 -11.27
C SER A 423 -9.66 6.45 -12.54
N ASN A 424 -8.36 6.61 -12.79
CA ASN A 424 -7.69 5.97 -13.93
C ASN A 424 -7.82 4.46 -13.93
N LEU A 425 -7.65 3.83 -12.76
CA LEU A 425 -7.80 2.38 -12.63
C LEU A 425 -9.22 1.92 -13.01
N PHE A 426 -10.26 2.62 -12.55
CA PHE A 426 -11.64 2.29 -12.89
C PHE A 426 -11.93 2.38 -14.40
N HIS A 427 -11.36 3.38 -15.08
CA HIS A 427 -11.57 3.53 -16.52
C HIS A 427 -10.76 2.49 -17.30
N CYS A 428 -9.46 2.38 -17.02
CA CYS A 428 -8.58 1.55 -17.83
C CYS A 428 -8.81 0.03 -17.63
N MET A 429 -9.29 -0.43 -16.46
CA MET A 429 -9.51 -1.87 -16.25
C MET A 429 -10.57 -2.44 -17.20
N GLY A 430 -11.67 -1.72 -17.42
CA GLY A 430 -12.70 -2.14 -18.37
C GLY A 430 -12.21 -2.13 -19.82
N ASP A 431 -11.29 -1.20 -20.20
CA ASP A 431 -10.70 -1.23 -21.54
C ASP A 431 -9.75 -2.44 -21.71
N PHE A 432 -8.99 -2.84 -20.69
CA PHE A 432 -8.15 -4.04 -20.75
C PHE A 432 -8.97 -5.34 -20.81
N GLU A 433 -10.10 -5.43 -20.10
CA GLU A 433 -11.05 -6.54 -20.21
C GLU A 433 -11.61 -6.61 -21.63
N ARG A 434 -12.10 -5.51 -22.21
CA ARG A 434 -12.60 -5.45 -23.58
C ARG A 434 -11.56 -5.85 -24.62
N ILE A 435 -10.30 -5.47 -24.45
CA ILE A 435 -9.19 -5.92 -25.32
C ILE A 435 -9.04 -7.44 -25.23
N SER A 436 -9.19 -8.03 -24.05
CA SER A 436 -9.17 -9.49 -23.86
C SER A 436 -10.33 -10.19 -24.54
N ASP A 437 -11.54 -9.66 -24.44
CA ASP A 437 -12.74 -10.14 -25.15
C ASP A 437 -12.52 -10.16 -26.66
N HIS A 438 -11.92 -9.09 -27.20
CA HIS A 438 -11.61 -9.02 -28.62
C HIS A 438 -10.51 -10.02 -29.02
N ALA A 439 -9.55 -10.29 -28.14
CA ALA A 439 -8.55 -11.34 -28.35
C ALA A 439 -9.20 -12.73 -28.35
N LEU A 440 -10.16 -13.00 -27.46
CA LEU A 440 -10.95 -14.23 -27.45
C LEU A 440 -11.71 -14.41 -28.76
N ASN A 441 -12.44 -13.38 -29.24
CA ASN A 441 -13.17 -13.42 -30.51
C ASN A 441 -12.24 -13.73 -31.71
N LEU A 442 -11.01 -13.16 -31.69
CA LEU A 442 -10.00 -13.46 -32.72
C LEU A 442 -9.55 -14.93 -32.65
N ALA A 443 -9.34 -15.47 -31.45
CA ALA A 443 -8.96 -16.87 -31.26
C ALA A 443 -10.08 -17.84 -31.71
N GLU A 444 -11.34 -17.50 -31.44
CA GLU A 444 -12.51 -18.24 -31.92
C GLU A 444 -12.60 -18.21 -33.46
N THR A 445 -12.39 -17.03 -34.05
CA THR A 445 -12.33 -16.89 -35.53
C THR A 445 -11.21 -17.77 -36.13
N ALA A 446 -10.02 -17.79 -35.51
CA ALA A 446 -8.91 -18.64 -35.95
C ALA A 446 -9.25 -20.15 -35.84
N MET A 447 -9.94 -20.57 -34.77
CA MET A 447 -10.44 -21.95 -34.59
C MET A 447 -11.46 -22.34 -35.67
N GLU A 448 -12.41 -21.47 -35.97
CA GLU A 448 -13.42 -21.69 -37.01
C GLU A 448 -12.79 -21.83 -38.40
N MET A 449 -11.85 -20.91 -38.73
CA MET A 449 -11.12 -21.00 -40.00
C MET A 449 -10.34 -22.30 -40.11
N GLN A 450 -9.66 -22.72 -39.05
CA GLN A 450 -8.93 -24.00 -39.02
C GLN A 450 -9.87 -25.20 -39.19
N ALA A 451 -11.03 -25.21 -38.52
CA ALA A 451 -12.01 -26.30 -38.61
C ALA A 451 -12.65 -26.41 -39.99
N LYS A 452 -12.78 -25.29 -40.72
CA LYS A 452 -13.32 -25.21 -42.06
C LYS A 452 -12.23 -25.39 -43.15
N GLU A 453 -10.96 -25.55 -42.77
CA GLU A 453 -9.79 -25.58 -43.67
C GLU A 453 -9.69 -24.32 -44.57
N GLU A 454 -10.17 -23.17 -44.05
CA GLU A 454 -10.15 -21.89 -44.74
C GLU A 454 -8.80 -21.22 -44.61
N THR A 455 -8.24 -20.73 -45.72
CA THR A 455 -6.97 -20.01 -45.73
C THR A 455 -7.02 -18.76 -46.58
N PHE A 456 -6.46 -17.66 -46.11
CA PHE A 456 -6.29 -16.45 -46.90
C PHE A 456 -5.21 -16.63 -47.99
N SER A 457 -5.35 -15.92 -49.12
CA SER A 457 -4.28 -15.85 -50.12
C SER A 457 -3.03 -15.20 -49.50
N GLU A 458 -1.83 -15.53 -50.00
CA GLU A 458 -0.55 -14.98 -49.51
C GLU A 458 -0.54 -13.44 -49.42
N LYS A 459 -1.23 -12.78 -50.35
CA LYS A 459 -1.37 -11.33 -50.34
C LYS A 459 -2.26 -10.83 -49.20
N ALA A 460 -3.40 -11.51 -48.96
CA ALA A 460 -4.28 -11.18 -47.86
C ALA A 460 -3.62 -11.46 -46.49
N LYS A 461 -2.84 -12.55 -46.39
CA LYS A 461 -2.02 -12.83 -45.19
C LYS A 461 -1.02 -11.73 -44.97
N GLY A 462 -0.30 -11.26 -46.00
CA GLY A 462 0.66 -10.14 -45.86
C GLY A 462 -0.01 -8.84 -45.42
N GLU A 463 -1.25 -8.54 -45.90
CA GLU A 463 -2.04 -7.41 -45.44
C GLU A 463 -2.43 -7.55 -43.97
N LEU A 464 -2.87 -8.74 -43.52
CA LEU A 464 -3.23 -9.03 -42.13
C LEU A 464 -2.03 -9.01 -41.20
N VAL A 465 -0.85 -9.51 -41.62
CA VAL A 465 0.38 -9.42 -40.85
C VAL A 465 0.73 -7.95 -40.60
N THR A 466 0.72 -7.10 -41.64
CA THR A 466 1.03 -5.66 -41.49
C THR A 466 0.03 -4.98 -40.55
N TYR A 467 -1.25 -5.33 -40.64
CA TYR A 467 -2.29 -4.79 -39.78
C TYR A 467 -2.13 -5.27 -38.33
N GLY A 468 -1.90 -6.56 -38.11
CA GLY A 468 -1.65 -7.15 -36.80
C GLY A 468 -0.41 -6.55 -36.10
N GLU A 469 0.66 -6.27 -36.85
CA GLU A 469 1.83 -5.58 -36.30
C GLU A 469 1.53 -4.14 -35.85
N ALA A 470 0.66 -3.42 -36.56
CA ALA A 470 0.21 -2.09 -36.13
C ALA A 470 -0.64 -2.17 -34.84
N VAL A 471 -1.53 -3.17 -34.74
CA VAL A 471 -2.36 -3.41 -33.55
C VAL A 471 -1.50 -3.85 -32.35
N LYS A 472 -0.46 -4.64 -32.54
CA LYS A 472 0.50 -4.97 -31.48
C LYS A 472 1.25 -3.73 -31.00
N GLU A 473 1.73 -2.87 -31.92
CA GLU A 473 2.46 -1.66 -31.54
C GLU A 473 1.59 -0.67 -30.74
N ILE A 474 0.31 -0.49 -31.10
CA ILE A 474 -0.58 0.40 -30.35
C ILE A 474 -0.86 -0.16 -28.95
N MET A 475 -1.00 -1.48 -28.81
CA MET A 475 -1.12 -2.15 -27.51
C MET A 475 0.14 -1.97 -26.66
N ASP A 476 1.33 -2.16 -27.24
CA ASP A 476 2.62 -1.95 -26.57
C ASP A 476 2.76 -0.52 -26.04
N LEU A 477 2.40 0.47 -26.86
CA LEU A 477 2.44 1.87 -26.50
C LEU A 477 1.48 2.17 -25.34
N SER A 478 0.25 1.66 -25.41
CA SER A 478 -0.77 1.89 -24.39
C SER A 478 -0.41 1.25 -23.05
N VAL A 479 0.09 0.01 -23.06
CA VAL A 479 0.54 -0.69 -21.85
C VAL A 479 1.75 0.01 -21.22
N GLU A 480 2.73 0.44 -22.03
CA GLU A 480 3.91 1.13 -21.49
C GLU A 480 3.58 2.54 -21.00
N ALA A 481 2.66 3.27 -21.67
CA ALA A 481 2.12 4.55 -21.21
C ALA A 481 1.41 4.38 -19.85
N TYR A 482 0.53 3.40 -19.73
CA TYR A 482 -0.21 3.08 -18.50
C TYR A 482 0.73 2.72 -17.34
N LYS A 483 1.71 1.87 -17.58
CA LYS A 483 2.68 1.41 -16.59
C LYS A 483 3.58 2.53 -16.09
N SER A 484 4.09 3.36 -17.01
CA SER A 484 5.04 4.43 -16.70
C SER A 484 4.39 5.76 -16.32
N GLY A 485 3.12 5.97 -16.65
CA GLY A 485 2.44 7.26 -16.56
C GLY A 485 3.01 8.29 -17.55
N SER A 486 3.55 7.85 -18.69
CA SER A 486 4.24 8.73 -19.65
C SER A 486 3.27 9.37 -20.64
N MET A 487 3.02 10.66 -20.51
CA MET A 487 2.25 11.47 -21.46
C MET A 487 2.81 11.38 -22.88
N ALA A 488 4.14 11.47 -23.04
CA ALA A 488 4.79 11.39 -24.33
C ALA A 488 4.58 10.05 -25.07
N LEU A 489 4.28 8.96 -24.36
CA LEU A 489 3.86 7.70 -24.96
C LEU A 489 2.38 7.70 -25.28
N ALA A 490 1.54 8.24 -24.39
CA ALA A 490 0.09 8.34 -24.60
C ALA A 490 -0.26 9.19 -25.84
N GLU A 491 0.41 10.31 -26.05
CA GLU A 491 0.24 11.19 -27.23
C GLU A 491 0.57 10.51 -28.57
N ARG A 492 1.30 9.39 -28.56
CA ARG A 492 1.64 8.64 -29.77
C ARG A 492 0.58 7.61 -30.16
N VAL A 493 -0.36 7.31 -29.29
CA VAL A 493 -1.37 6.27 -29.51
C VAL A 493 -2.38 6.73 -30.58
N GLU A 494 -2.94 7.91 -30.45
CA GLU A 494 -3.96 8.44 -31.35
C GLU A 494 -3.51 8.56 -32.82
N PRO A 495 -2.28 9.05 -33.14
CA PRO A 495 -1.78 9.05 -34.51
C PRO A 495 -1.63 7.65 -35.13
N LEU A 496 -1.38 6.61 -34.29
CA LEU A 496 -1.30 5.22 -34.75
C LEU A 496 -2.68 4.61 -34.95
N GLU A 497 -3.65 4.96 -34.09
CA GLU A 497 -5.06 4.56 -34.23
C GLU A 497 -5.64 5.01 -35.58
N GLU A 498 -5.44 6.25 -35.96
CA GLU A 498 -5.87 6.78 -37.27
C GLU A 498 -5.24 6.02 -38.44
N VAL A 499 -4.00 5.56 -38.31
CA VAL A 499 -3.35 4.71 -39.32
C VAL A 499 -3.99 3.31 -39.36
N ILE A 500 -4.38 2.75 -38.22
CA ILE A 500 -5.06 1.46 -38.08
C ILE A 500 -6.43 1.53 -38.77
N ASP A 501 -7.17 2.62 -38.58
CA ASP A 501 -8.44 2.88 -39.28
C ASP A 501 -8.27 2.95 -40.79
N ASP A 502 -7.27 3.65 -41.26
CA ASP A 502 -6.92 3.72 -42.68
C ASP A 502 -6.59 2.32 -43.27
N LEU A 503 -5.87 1.49 -42.51
CA LEU A 503 -5.55 0.11 -42.90
C LEU A 503 -6.81 -0.74 -43.00
N ASN A 504 -7.73 -0.64 -42.03
CA ASN A 504 -9.03 -1.29 -42.02
C ASN A 504 -9.80 -1.03 -43.34
N VAL A 505 -9.99 0.25 -43.67
CA VAL A 505 -10.68 0.67 -44.90
C VAL A 505 -9.97 0.14 -46.16
N LYS A 506 -8.64 0.20 -46.22
CA LYS A 506 -7.86 -0.28 -47.37
C LYS A 506 -7.99 -1.79 -47.55
N ILE A 507 -7.89 -2.58 -46.50
CA ILE A 507 -7.97 -4.03 -46.53
C ILE A 507 -9.39 -4.49 -46.93
N LYS A 508 -10.45 -3.84 -46.37
CA LYS A 508 -11.84 -4.08 -46.79
C LYS A 508 -12.00 -3.83 -48.30
N ASN A 509 -11.48 -2.73 -48.81
CA ASN A 509 -11.54 -2.42 -50.26
C ASN A 509 -10.77 -3.40 -51.12
N HIS A 510 -9.63 -3.90 -50.67
CA HIS A 510 -8.86 -4.90 -51.38
C HIS A 510 -9.59 -6.24 -51.41
N HIS A 511 -10.24 -6.66 -50.32
CA HIS A 511 -11.07 -7.86 -50.27
C HIS A 511 -12.23 -7.79 -51.23
N VAL A 512 -13.00 -6.69 -51.29
CA VAL A 512 -14.09 -6.49 -52.23
C VAL A 512 -13.61 -6.61 -53.69
N LYS A 513 -12.41 -6.10 -54.01
CA LYS A 513 -11.83 -6.27 -55.35
C LYS A 513 -11.46 -7.75 -55.64
N ARG A 514 -10.94 -8.51 -54.66
CA ARG A 514 -10.64 -9.94 -54.77
C ARG A 514 -11.93 -10.76 -54.98
N LEU A 515 -12.99 -10.44 -54.21
CA LEU A 515 -14.28 -11.08 -54.32
C LEU A 515 -14.90 -10.88 -55.72
N ARG A 516 -14.91 -9.65 -56.26
CA ARG A 516 -15.39 -9.34 -57.62
C ARG A 516 -14.64 -10.06 -58.72
N LYS A 517 -13.39 -10.47 -58.49
CA LYS A 517 -12.55 -11.21 -59.43
C LYS A 517 -12.65 -12.75 -59.24
N GLY A 518 -13.52 -13.21 -58.31
CA GLY A 518 -13.63 -14.64 -57.99
C GLY A 518 -12.39 -15.25 -57.35
N LYS A 519 -11.52 -14.42 -56.75
CA LYS A 519 -10.29 -14.82 -56.06
C LYS A 519 -10.45 -15.04 -54.55
N CYS A 520 -11.66 -14.96 -54.03
CA CYS A 520 -12.01 -15.09 -52.63
C CYS A 520 -13.46 -15.56 -52.49
N THR A 521 -13.80 -16.21 -51.39
CA THR A 521 -15.18 -16.66 -51.07
C THR A 521 -15.89 -15.65 -50.17
N ILE A 522 -17.21 -15.77 -50.05
CA ILE A 522 -18.02 -14.95 -49.15
C ILE A 522 -17.71 -15.32 -47.69
N GLU A 523 -17.51 -16.61 -47.42
CA GLU A 523 -17.20 -17.15 -46.10
C GLU A 523 -15.90 -16.50 -45.55
N LEU A 524 -14.80 -16.52 -46.34
CA LEU A 524 -13.57 -15.82 -45.99
C LEU A 524 -13.77 -14.30 -45.83
N GLY A 525 -14.79 -13.75 -46.49
CA GLY A 525 -15.16 -12.33 -46.32
C GLY A 525 -15.77 -12.05 -44.94
N LEU A 526 -16.55 -12.98 -44.41
CA LEU A 526 -17.11 -12.88 -43.06
C LEU A 526 -16.00 -12.97 -42.01
N SER A 527 -15.16 -14.02 -42.08
CA SER A 527 -14.01 -14.18 -41.17
C SER A 527 -13.07 -12.98 -41.22
N LEU A 528 -12.81 -12.41 -42.42
CA LEU A 528 -12.03 -11.16 -42.53
C LEU A 528 -12.72 -9.97 -41.84
N SER A 529 -14.04 -9.83 -42.01
CA SER A 529 -14.79 -8.73 -41.41
C SER A 529 -14.72 -8.79 -39.89
N ASP A 530 -14.82 -10.00 -39.32
CA ASP A 530 -14.71 -10.20 -37.86
C ASP A 530 -13.31 -9.86 -37.36
N ILE A 531 -12.25 -10.31 -38.05
CA ILE A 531 -10.87 -9.97 -37.72
C ILE A 531 -10.65 -8.44 -37.74
N LEU A 532 -11.08 -7.80 -38.83
CA LEU A 532 -10.87 -6.36 -39.00
C LEU A 532 -11.64 -5.54 -37.95
N THR A 533 -12.84 -5.99 -37.58
CA THR A 533 -13.65 -5.32 -36.54
C THR A 533 -12.98 -5.46 -35.16
N ASN A 534 -12.50 -6.65 -34.82
CA ASN A 534 -11.84 -6.84 -33.53
C ASN A 534 -10.52 -6.06 -33.44
N TYR A 535 -9.74 -5.96 -34.54
CA TYR A 535 -8.51 -5.16 -34.58
C TYR A 535 -8.78 -3.65 -34.38
N GLU A 536 -9.81 -3.11 -35.06
CA GLU A 536 -10.27 -1.73 -34.93
C GLU A 536 -10.69 -1.44 -33.47
N ARG A 537 -11.52 -2.33 -32.88
CA ARG A 537 -11.99 -2.18 -31.50
C ARG A 537 -10.85 -2.21 -30.47
N VAL A 538 -9.85 -3.05 -30.68
CA VAL A 538 -8.65 -3.04 -29.83
C VAL A 538 -7.94 -1.69 -29.90
N ALA A 539 -7.82 -1.09 -31.09
CA ALA A 539 -7.21 0.22 -31.24
C ALA A 539 -8.03 1.32 -30.56
N ASP A 540 -9.37 1.28 -30.67
CA ASP A 540 -10.30 2.17 -29.97
C ASP A 540 -10.06 2.14 -28.44
N HIS A 541 -9.97 0.93 -27.85
CA HIS A 541 -9.72 0.77 -26.42
C HIS A 541 -8.32 1.23 -26.01
N CYS A 542 -7.31 1.01 -26.84
CA CYS A 542 -5.96 1.57 -26.63
C CYS A 542 -5.97 3.12 -26.62
N SER A 543 -6.73 3.73 -27.52
CA SER A 543 -6.95 5.18 -27.56
C SER A 543 -7.63 5.66 -26.27
N ASN A 544 -8.71 4.99 -25.82
CA ASN A 544 -9.39 5.33 -24.56
C ASN A 544 -8.44 5.33 -23.37
N ILE A 545 -7.58 4.30 -23.23
CA ILE A 545 -6.57 4.22 -22.17
C ILE A 545 -5.61 5.42 -22.24
N ALA A 546 -5.12 5.77 -23.43
CA ALA A 546 -4.20 6.88 -23.60
C ALA A 546 -4.86 8.23 -23.26
N VAL A 547 -6.10 8.45 -23.73
CA VAL A 547 -6.88 9.66 -23.43
C VAL A 547 -7.15 9.78 -21.93
N CYS A 548 -7.52 8.69 -21.27
CA CYS A 548 -7.74 8.68 -19.82
C CYS A 548 -6.49 9.12 -19.05
N LEU A 549 -5.29 8.66 -19.45
CA LEU A 549 -4.03 9.06 -18.82
C LEU A 549 -3.76 10.56 -19.00
N ILE A 550 -4.04 11.12 -20.18
CA ILE A 550 -3.80 12.52 -20.51
C ILE A 550 -4.75 13.44 -19.73
N GLN A 551 -6.04 13.11 -19.69
CA GLN A 551 -7.08 13.94 -19.06
C GLN A 551 -6.95 14.07 -17.55
N VAL A 552 -6.51 13.02 -16.88
CA VAL A 552 -6.33 13.03 -15.43
C VAL A 552 -5.21 13.97 -14.99
N GLU A 553 -4.18 14.18 -15.80
CA GLU A 553 -3.11 15.14 -15.48
C GLU A 553 -3.52 16.59 -15.73
N GLU A 554 -4.47 16.85 -16.64
CA GLU A 554 -4.93 18.20 -17.02
C GLU A 554 -6.17 18.68 -16.24
N ASP A 555 -6.67 17.95 -15.22
CA ASP A 555 -7.91 18.25 -14.47
C ASP A 555 -9.16 18.43 -15.38
N GLY A 556 -9.15 17.86 -16.58
CA GLY A 556 -10.22 17.99 -17.56
C GLY A 556 -11.03 16.69 -17.73
N PHE A 557 -12.38 16.79 -17.68
CA PHE A 557 -13.27 15.62 -17.74
C PHE A 557 -13.97 15.39 -19.10
N GLU A 558 -13.62 16.10 -20.17
CA GLU A 558 -14.31 15.97 -21.47
C GLU A 558 -13.45 15.28 -22.53
N THR A 559 -13.57 13.94 -22.61
CA THR A 559 -12.85 13.04 -23.55
C THR A 559 -12.97 13.49 -25.01
N HIS A 560 -14.15 13.95 -25.40
CA HIS A 560 -14.42 14.36 -26.78
C HIS A 560 -13.80 15.72 -27.15
N GLU A 561 -13.55 16.60 -26.19
CA GLU A 561 -12.96 17.90 -26.42
C GLU A 561 -11.46 17.76 -26.75
N TYR A 562 -10.73 16.96 -25.97
CA TYR A 562 -9.33 16.65 -26.20
C TYR A 562 -9.08 15.99 -27.56
N LEU A 563 -9.84 14.96 -27.91
CA LEU A 563 -9.71 14.27 -29.21
C LEU A 563 -9.97 15.23 -30.38
N ASN A 564 -10.94 16.13 -30.26
CA ASN A 564 -11.22 17.14 -31.29
C ASN A 564 -10.10 18.17 -31.43
N GLU A 565 -9.43 18.55 -30.32
CA GLU A 565 -8.29 19.47 -30.35
C GLU A 565 -7.04 18.81 -30.95
N VAL A 566 -6.74 17.58 -30.56
CA VAL A 566 -5.56 16.83 -31.04
C VAL A 566 -5.66 16.47 -32.52
N LYS A 567 -6.86 16.13 -33.01
CA LYS A 567 -7.12 15.80 -34.43
C LYS A 567 -7.21 17.05 -35.34
N GLN A 568 -7.09 18.27 -34.80
CA GLN A 568 -7.10 19.47 -35.65
C GLN A 568 -5.90 19.47 -36.59
N LYS A 569 -6.16 19.86 -37.85
CA LYS A 569 -5.16 19.86 -38.95
C LYS A 569 -3.89 20.70 -38.69
N ASP A 570 -3.92 21.60 -37.72
CA ASP A 570 -2.79 22.47 -37.36
C ASP A 570 -1.81 21.85 -36.34
N ASN A 571 -2.09 20.68 -35.77
CA ASN A 571 -1.17 19.99 -34.84
C ASN A 571 -0.04 19.30 -35.63
N LYS A 572 1.10 19.98 -35.73
CA LYS A 572 2.26 19.50 -36.49
C LYS A 572 2.86 18.19 -35.92
N ASP A 573 2.85 18.01 -34.63
CA ASP A 573 3.43 16.83 -33.98
C ASP A 573 2.57 15.61 -34.25
N PHE A 574 1.25 15.73 -34.15
CA PHE A 574 0.32 14.70 -34.56
C PHE A 574 0.51 14.30 -36.03
N GLN A 575 0.58 15.27 -36.95
CA GLN A 575 0.75 15.02 -38.38
C GLN A 575 2.10 14.34 -38.70
N ASN A 576 3.16 14.70 -38.00
CA ASN A 576 4.47 14.06 -38.14
C ASN A 576 4.44 12.59 -37.69
N LEU A 577 3.81 12.30 -36.53
CA LEU A 577 3.67 10.95 -36.01
C LEU A 577 2.76 10.11 -36.92
N TYR A 578 1.61 10.63 -37.33
CA TYR A 578 0.72 9.96 -38.28
C TYR A 578 1.47 9.60 -39.58
N GLN A 579 2.21 10.55 -40.18
CA GLN A 579 2.96 10.29 -41.40
C GLN A 579 4.09 9.27 -41.22
N MET A 580 4.71 9.25 -40.04
CA MET A 580 5.72 8.24 -39.67
C MET A 580 5.10 6.84 -39.64
N TYR A 581 3.97 6.66 -38.93
CA TYR A 581 3.28 5.38 -38.84
C TYR A 581 2.66 4.98 -40.17
N TYR A 582 2.08 5.90 -40.92
CA TYR A 582 1.54 5.65 -42.25
C TYR A 582 2.61 5.11 -43.21
N ASN A 583 3.83 5.65 -43.17
CA ASN A 583 4.94 5.17 -43.97
C ASN A 583 5.46 3.80 -43.51
N LYS A 584 5.39 3.52 -42.18
CA LYS A 584 5.81 2.24 -41.60
C LYS A 584 4.89 1.09 -42.02
N TYR A 585 3.58 1.31 -42.01
CA TYR A 585 2.55 0.30 -42.23
C TYR A 585 1.90 0.38 -43.62
N GLN A 586 2.71 0.53 -44.67
CA GLN A 586 2.19 0.56 -46.04
C GLN A 586 1.84 -0.85 -46.54
N ILE A 587 0.58 -1.03 -46.94
CA ILE A 587 0.16 -2.20 -47.71
C ILE A 587 0.20 -1.92 -49.23
N GLY A 588 0.70 -2.89 -50.00
CA GLY A 588 0.87 -2.75 -51.46
C GLY A 588 -0.44 -2.45 -52.18
N LYS A 589 -0.35 -1.87 -53.41
CA LYS A 589 -1.54 -1.62 -54.23
C LYS A 589 -2.25 -2.95 -54.55
N ALA A 590 -3.59 -2.92 -54.51
CA ALA A 590 -4.41 -4.06 -54.99
C ALA A 590 -3.99 -4.43 -56.42
N ASP A 591 -3.93 -5.74 -56.75
CA ASP A 591 -3.65 -6.21 -58.10
C ASP A 591 -4.50 -5.50 -59.13
N LYS A 592 -3.87 -4.97 -60.17
CA LYS A 592 -4.55 -4.41 -61.34
C LYS A 592 -5.41 -5.43 -62.04
#